data_da00e3ac5ff646cefc27747b17e28994
#
_entry.id   da00e3ac5ff646cefc27747b17e28994
#
_cell.length_a   1.000
_cell.length_b   1.000
_cell.length_c   1.000
_cell.angle_alpha   90.00
_cell.angle_beta   90.00
_cell.angle_gamma   90.00
#
_symmetry.space_group_name_H-M   'P 1'
#
loop_
_entity.id
_entity.type
_entity.pdbx_description
1 polymer ?
#
loop_
_entity_poly.entity_id
_entity_poly.type
_entity_poly.pdbx_seq_one_letter_code
_entity_poly.pdbx_strand_id
1 'polypeptide(L)'
;MRWVACFLLISAACLGQAASEPKPEAAPGARTGAVIPAGTRVALSLKQAISTKTAKEGDPVYAVTNFPVAQDNHIIIPPGTYVQGKISHIQRGGHVKGRAELMIHFTSLIYPNGYTVLLPGALENVPGAEHATTSGPEGTVRQDSDAGKKVETAAKTAGTGAAIGGITDGWKGAGIGAGIGAGVGAAIGMLTRGSDVRLEPGTSVEMVIQRDVTLDASRLQ
;
A
#
# COMPACT_ATOMS: atom_id res chain seq x y z
N MET A 1 85.52 -55.87 18.98
CA MET A 1 85.17 -56.14 17.58
C MET A 1 83.85 -55.42 17.33
N ARG A 2 83.91 -54.20 16.97
CA ARG A 2 83.89 -53.62 15.62
C ARG A 2 82.68 -54.07 14.84
N TRP A 3 81.68 -53.22 14.70
CA TRP A 3 81.05 -52.95 13.40
C TRP A 3 80.29 -51.63 13.49
N VAL A 4 80.66 -50.70 12.62
CA VAL A 4 80.15 -49.37 12.35
C VAL A 4 78.94 -49.53 11.43
N ALA A 5 77.78 -49.00 11.80
CA ALA A 5 76.63 -48.90 10.94
C ALA A 5 76.38 -47.43 10.61
N CYS A 6 76.52 -47.14 9.33
CA CYS A 6 76.33 -45.86 8.71
C CYS A 6 74.83 -45.51 8.63
N PHE A 7 74.45 -44.41 9.26
CA PHE A 7 73.08 -43.89 9.09
C PHE A 7 73.04 -42.89 7.96
N LEU A 8 72.37 -43.28 6.89
CA LEU A 8 72.09 -42.44 5.71
C LEU A 8 70.83 -41.63 5.99
N LEU A 9 70.96 -40.31 6.16
CA LEU A 9 69.88 -39.37 6.25
C LEU A 9 69.30 -39.11 4.85
N ILE A 10 68.10 -39.58 4.60
CA ILE A 10 67.31 -39.22 3.41
C ILE A 10 66.39 -38.09 3.86
N SER A 11 66.69 -36.84 3.49
CA SER A 11 65.86 -35.71 3.62
C SER A 11 64.81 -35.72 2.51
N ALA A 12 63.58 -36.06 2.83
CA ALA A 12 62.43 -35.90 1.93
C ALA A 12 62.00 -34.44 1.91
N ALA A 13 62.25 -33.73 0.83
CA ALA A 13 61.67 -32.44 0.53
C ALA A 13 60.19 -32.60 0.20
N CYS A 14 59.33 -32.22 1.17
CA CYS A 14 57.89 -32.04 0.89
C CYS A 14 57.68 -30.77 0.07
N LEU A 15 57.55 -30.91 -1.21
CA LEU A 15 57.02 -29.84 -2.11
C LEU A 15 55.53 -29.71 -1.77
N GLY A 16 55.20 -28.64 -1.03
CA GLY A 16 53.84 -28.19 -0.80
C GLY A 16 53.23 -27.76 -2.12
N GLN A 17 52.36 -28.59 -2.68
CA GLN A 17 51.41 -28.14 -3.72
C GLN A 17 50.40 -27.22 -3.02
N ALA A 18 50.55 -25.92 -3.29
CA ALA A 18 49.48 -24.96 -3.03
C ALA A 18 48.28 -25.38 -3.89
N ALA A 19 47.28 -25.97 -3.26
CA ALA A 19 45.99 -26.16 -3.86
C ALA A 19 45.45 -24.73 -4.15
N SER A 20 45.50 -24.33 -5.41
CA SER A 20 44.75 -23.18 -5.90
C SER A 20 43.27 -23.52 -5.69
N GLU A 21 42.67 -22.88 -4.67
CA GLU A 21 41.20 -22.85 -4.52
C GLU A 21 40.61 -22.44 -5.88
N PRO A 22 39.65 -23.22 -6.44
CA PRO A 22 38.96 -22.80 -7.63
C PRO A 22 38.20 -21.51 -7.27
N LYS A 23 38.71 -20.39 -7.80
CA LYS A 23 37.96 -19.13 -7.87
C LYS A 23 36.56 -19.50 -8.37
N PRO A 24 35.47 -19.10 -7.66
CA PRO A 24 34.13 -19.39 -8.12
C PRO A 24 34.00 -18.83 -9.55
N GLU A 25 34.01 -19.72 -10.51
CA GLU A 25 33.73 -19.40 -11.90
C GLU A 25 32.31 -18.84 -11.90
N ALA A 26 32.20 -17.53 -12.15
CA ALA A 26 30.92 -16.84 -12.27
C ALA A 26 30.10 -17.64 -13.27
N ALA A 27 28.99 -18.22 -12.79
CA ALA A 27 28.08 -19.01 -13.62
C ALA A 27 27.79 -18.22 -14.90
N PRO A 28 27.94 -18.82 -16.09
CA PRO A 28 27.64 -18.15 -17.36
C PRO A 28 26.14 -17.89 -17.40
N GLY A 29 25.75 -16.64 -17.20
CA GLY A 29 24.36 -16.23 -17.23
C GLY A 29 23.96 -15.24 -16.11
N ALA A 30 24.84 -14.40 -15.63
CA ALA A 30 24.43 -13.16 -15.00
C ALA A 30 23.67 -12.38 -16.09
N ARG A 31 22.40 -12.71 -16.27
CA ARG A 31 21.48 -11.88 -17.04
C ARG A 31 21.61 -10.49 -16.45
N THR A 32 22.01 -9.54 -17.25
CA THR A 32 22.09 -8.13 -16.85
C THR A 32 20.64 -7.70 -16.59
N GLY A 33 20.10 -8.12 -15.46
CA GLY A 33 18.73 -7.84 -15.06
C GLY A 33 18.74 -6.52 -14.29
N ALA A 34 17.92 -5.58 -14.69
CA ALA A 34 17.60 -4.46 -13.82
C ALA A 34 16.80 -5.03 -12.64
N VAL A 35 17.12 -4.63 -11.41
CA VAL A 35 16.39 -5.06 -10.22
C VAL A 35 15.64 -3.87 -9.66
N ILE A 36 14.32 -4.02 -9.49
CA ILE A 36 13.55 -3.04 -8.73
C ILE A 36 13.65 -3.43 -7.26
N PRO A 37 14.28 -2.62 -6.40
CA PRO A 37 14.40 -2.96 -4.99
C PRO A 37 13.08 -2.86 -4.26
N ALA A 38 12.94 -3.65 -3.21
CA ALA A 38 11.86 -3.51 -2.24
C ALA A 38 11.82 -2.08 -1.67
N GLY A 39 10.63 -1.57 -1.38
CA GLY A 39 10.44 -0.19 -0.93
C GLY A 39 10.38 0.85 -2.04
N THR A 40 10.55 0.46 -3.31
CA THR A 40 10.36 1.38 -4.44
C THR A 40 8.90 1.82 -4.51
N ARG A 41 8.69 3.14 -4.53
CA ARG A 41 7.39 3.77 -4.66
C ARG A 41 7.07 4.08 -6.09
N VAL A 42 5.88 3.75 -6.50
CA VAL A 42 5.38 3.97 -7.86
C VAL A 42 4.06 4.73 -7.81
N ALA A 43 4.05 5.92 -8.40
CA ALA A 43 2.84 6.72 -8.51
C ALA A 43 1.98 6.23 -9.67
N LEU A 44 0.74 5.89 -9.36
CA LEU A 44 -0.23 5.31 -10.28
C LEU A 44 -1.47 6.19 -10.39
N SER A 45 -2.17 6.11 -11.51
CA SER A 45 -3.51 6.66 -11.70
C SER A 45 -4.50 5.53 -11.95
N LEU A 46 -5.57 5.49 -11.16
CA LEU A 46 -6.63 4.50 -11.32
C LEU A 46 -7.36 4.70 -12.66
N LYS A 47 -7.68 3.61 -13.34
CA LYS A 47 -8.44 3.63 -14.59
C LYS A 47 -9.93 3.38 -14.40
N GLN A 48 -10.32 2.92 -13.22
CA GLN A 48 -11.71 2.64 -12.90
C GLN A 48 -12.08 3.18 -11.52
N ALA A 49 -13.37 3.46 -11.32
CA ALA A 49 -13.90 3.82 -10.03
C ALA A 49 -13.91 2.59 -9.09
N ILE A 50 -13.49 2.78 -7.85
CA ILE A 50 -13.54 1.75 -6.81
C ILE A 50 -14.35 2.32 -5.64
N SER A 51 -15.36 1.59 -5.17
CA SER A 51 -16.14 2.00 -4.02
C SER A 51 -16.40 0.82 -3.10
N THR A 52 -16.19 1.03 -1.80
CA THR A 52 -16.51 0.01 -0.78
C THR A 52 -18.00 -0.37 -0.76
N LYS A 53 -18.85 0.46 -1.39
CA LYS A 53 -20.29 0.18 -1.51
C LYS A 53 -20.60 -0.94 -2.50
N THR A 54 -19.85 -1.03 -3.59
CA THR A 54 -20.17 -1.92 -4.73
C THR A 54 -19.11 -2.97 -5.00
N ALA A 55 -17.86 -2.68 -4.69
CA ALA A 55 -16.76 -3.59 -4.93
C ALA A 55 -16.77 -4.79 -3.97
N LYS A 56 -16.11 -5.85 -4.39
CA LYS A 56 -15.98 -7.13 -3.66
C LYS A 56 -14.51 -7.52 -3.57
N GLU A 57 -14.19 -8.37 -2.60
CA GLU A 57 -12.89 -9.01 -2.53
C GLU A 57 -12.66 -9.86 -3.79
N GLY A 58 -11.46 -9.77 -4.35
CA GLY A 58 -11.11 -10.42 -5.61
C GLY A 58 -11.35 -9.57 -6.87
N ASP A 59 -12.11 -8.49 -6.79
CA ASP A 59 -12.35 -7.62 -7.95
C ASP A 59 -11.02 -7.08 -8.51
N PRO A 60 -10.85 -7.06 -9.84
CA PRO A 60 -9.63 -6.56 -10.46
C PRO A 60 -9.52 -5.04 -10.33
N VAL A 61 -8.30 -4.56 -10.18
CA VAL A 61 -7.95 -3.15 -10.14
C VAL A 61 -6.96 -2.85 -11.26
N TYR A 62 -7.23 -1.81 -12.03
CA TYR A 62 -6.37 -1.36 -13.12
C TYR A 62 -5.90 0.06 -12.88
N ALA A 63 -4.60 0.26 -13.03
CA ALA A 63 -3.94 1.55 -12.91
C ALA A 63 -2.88 1.72 -13.99
N VAL A 64 -2.35 2.92 -14.12
CA VAL A 64 -1.27 3.26 -15.06
C VAL A 64 -0.26 4.13 -14.32
N THR A 65 1.03 3.92 -14.61
CA THR A 65 2.10 4.74 -14.04
C THR A 65 2.03 6.16 -14.62
N ASN A 66 2.05 7.16 -13.73
CA ASN A 66 2.03 8.57 -14.13
C ASN A 66 3.44 9.11 -14.41
N PHE A 67 4.43 8.62 -13.65
CA PHE A 67 5.80 9.09 -13.71
C PHE A 67 6.76 7.92 -13.95
N PRO A 68 7.89 8.16 -14.63
CA PRO A 68 8.90 7.14 -14.78
C PRO A 68 9.57 6.83 -13.44
N VAL A 69 9.86 5.57 -13.19
CA VAL A 69 10.74 5.14 -12.11
C VAL A 69 12.11 4.87 -12.72
N ALA A 70 13.10 5.62 -12.26
CA ALA A 70 14.48 5.49 -12.72
C ALA A 70 15.37 4.96 -11.59
N GLN A 71 16.34 4.15 -11.94
CA GLN A 71 17.40 3.66 -11.07
C GLN A 71 18.71 3.66 -11.84
N ASP A 72 19.80 4.07 -11.19
CA ASP A 72 21.15 4.14 -11.80
C ASP A 72 21.15 4.87 -13.16
N ASN A 73 20.39 5.97 -13.24
CA ASN A 73 20.19 6.78 -14.44
C ASN A 73 19.51 6.07 -15.64
N HIS A 74 18.86 4.94 -15.39
CA HIS A 74 18.07 4.21 -16.39
C HIS A 74 16.61 4.17 -15.96
N ILE A 75 15.69 4.40 -16.91
CA ILE A 75 14.25 4.24 -16.66
C ILE A 75 13.93 2.75 -16.62
N ILE A 76 13.53 2.26 -15.45
CA ILE A 76 13.15 0.86 -15.23
C ILE A 76 11.64 0.64 -15.35
N ILE A 77 10.82 1.65 -15.02
CA ILE A 77 9.38 1.62 -15.26
C ILE A 77 9.02 2.91 -16.02
N PRO A 78 8.70 2.84 -17.29
CA PRO A 78 8.29 4.02 -18.06
C PRO A 78 6.88 4.48 -17.66
N PRO A 79 6.55 5.75 -17.89
CA PRO A 79 5.18 6.22 -17.75
C PRO A 79 4.28 5.50 -18.76
N GLY A 80 3.01 5.31 -18.39
CA GLY A 80 2.07 4.56 -19.25
C GLY A 80 2.14 3.04 -19.07
N THR A 81 2.99 2.52 -18.18
CA THR A 81 2.98 1.09 -17.83
C THR A 81 1.70 0.74 -17.10
N TYR A 82 1.01 -0.28 -17.58
CA TYR A 82 -0.20 -0.78 -16.92
C TYR A 82 0.14 -1.58 -15.67
N VAL A 83 -0.62 -1.36 -14.63
CA VAL A 83 -0.50 -2.08 -13.36
C VAL A 83 -1.82 -2.75 -13.06
N GLN A 84 -1.78 -4.05 -12.88
CA GLN A 84 -2.94 -4.84 -12.53
C GLN A 84 -2.83 -5.32 -11.08
N GLY A 85 -3.92 -5.22 -10.36
CA GLY A 85 -4.05 -5.68 -8.99
C GLY A 85 -5.41 -6.27 -8.74
N LYS A 86 -5.67 -6.57 -7.48
CA LYS A 86 -6.95 -7.05 -6.97
C LYS A 86 -7.25 -6.45 -5.60
N ILE A 87 -8.52 -6.35 -5.28
CA ILE A 87 -8.97 -6.02 -3.93
C ILE A 87 -8.73 -7.24 -3.04
N SER A 88 -7.89 -7.09 -2.03
CA SER A 88 -7.57 -8.16 -1.08
C SER A 88 -8.48 -8.16 0.12
N HIS A 89 -8.96 -7.00 0.55
CA HIS A 89 -9.91 -6.85 1.64
C HIS A 89 -10.79 -5.64 1.43
N ILE A 90 -12.06 -5.75 1.82
CA ILE A 90 -13.03 -4.68 1.74
C ILE A 90 -13.97 -4.71 2.94
N GLN A 91 -14.14 -3.57 3.59
CA GLN A 91 -15.10 -3.39 4.66
C GLN A 91 -15.92 -2.12 4.41
N ARG A 92 -17.22 -2.23 4.52
CA ARG A 92 -18.14 -1.08 4.40
C ARG A 92 -18.22 -0.31 5.72
N GLY A 93 -18.46 0.99 5.61
CA GLY A 93 -18.75 1.81 6.76
C GLY A 93 -20.00 1.33 7.50
N GLY A 94 -19.89 1.11 8.82
CA GLY A 94 -21.00 0.70 9.68
C GLY A 94 -21.80 1.88 10.23
N HIS A 95 -22.99 1.61 10.80
CA HIS A 95 -23.84 2.64 11.40
C HIS A 95 -23.26 3.21 12.71
N VAL A 96 -22.78 2.34 13.59
CA VAL A 96 -22.34 2.71 14.95
C VAL A 96 -20.83 2.62 15.09
N LYS A 97 -20.25 1.54 14.60
CA LYS A 97 -18.80 1.27 14.66
C LYS A 97 -18.37 0.67 13.33
N GLY A 98 -17.18 1.03 12.92
CA GLY A 98 -16.57 0.52 11.69
C GLY A 98 -16.39 1.62 10.66
N ARG A 99 -15.14 1.83 10.29
CA ARG A 99 -14.73 2.67 9.17
C ARG A 99 -14.79 1.82 7.92
N ALA A 100 -15.05 2.43 6.78
CA ALA A 100 -14.84 1.76 5.52
C ALA A 100 -13.35 1.52 5.32
N GLU A 101 -12.99 0.31 4.89
CA GLU A 101 -11.61 -0.10 4.64
C GLU A 101 -11.51 -0.74 3.26
N LEU A 102 -10.42 -0.47 2.58
CA LEU A 102 -10.10 -0.99 1.27
C LEU A 102 -8.60 -1.31 1.21
N MET A 103 -8.26 -2.55 0.88
CA MET A 103 -6.88 -2.98 0.62
C MET A 103 -6.77 -3.42 -0.83
N ILE A 104 -5.74 -2.92 -1.51
CA ILE A 104 -5.43 -3.28 -2.89
C ILE A 104 -4.05 -3.89 -2.94
N HIS A 105 -3.96 -5.06 -3.54
CA HIS A 105 -2.72 -5.77 -3.84
C HIS A 105 -2.47 -5.73 -5.34
N PHE A 106 -1.34 -5.17 -5.73
CA PHE A 106 -0.90 -5.16 -7.12
C PHE A 106 -0.08 -6.41 -7.42
N THR A 107 -0.33 -7.04 -8.56
CA THR A 107 0.22 -8.36 -8.89
C THR A 107 1.08 -8.37 -10.13
N SER A 108 0.88 -7.43 -11.05
CA SER A 108 1.65 -7.41 -12.30
C SER A 108 1.83 -6.01 -12.87
N LEU A 109 2.96 -5.81 -13.54
CA LEU A 109 3.27 -4.70 -14.42
C LEU A 109 3.22 -5.18 -15.87
N ILE A 110 2.55 -4.45 -16.73
CA ILE A 110 2.47 -4.71 -18.17
C ILE A 110 3.06 -3.50 -18.87
N TYR A 111 4.24 -3.66 -19.42
CA TYR A 111 4.96 -2.60 -20.13
C TYR A 111 4.30 -2.28 -21.48
N PRO A 112 4.53 -1.08 -22.04
CA PRO A 112 3.96 -0.70 -23.34
C PRO A 112 4.32 -1.63 -24.48
N ASN A 113 5.46 -2.32 -24.40
CA ASN A 113 5.91 -3.33 -25.37
C ASN A 113 5.29 -4.72 -25.16
N GLY A 114 4.35 -4.87 -24.20
CA GLY A 114 3.69 -6.14 -23.88
C GLY A 114 4.47 -7.04 -22.90
N TYR A 115 5.67 -6.64 -22.47
CA TYR A 115 6.41 -7.38 -21.45
C TYR A 115 5.67 -7.33 -20.11
N THR A 116 5.40 -8.48 -19.53
CA THR A 116 4.67 -8.60 -18.27
C THR A 116 5.57 -9.13 -17.16
N VAL A 117 5.56 -8.46 -16.03
CA VAL A 117 6.33 -8.83 -14.84
C VAL A 117 5.39 -8.99 -13.66
N LEU A 118 5.54 -10.08 -12.94
CA LEU A 118 4.85 -10.29 -11.66
C LEU A 118 5.57 -9.51 -10.58
N LEU A 119 4.81 -8.73 -9.83
CA LEU A 119 5.36 -7.98 -8.69
C LEU A 119 4.42 -8.06 -7.49
N PRO A 120 4.95 -8.16 -6.29
CA PRO A 120 4.16 -7.98 -5.07
C PRO A 120 4.16 -6.48 -4.72
N GLY A 121 3.08 -5.80 -5.03
CA GLY A 121 2.89 -4.40 -4.68
C GLY A 121 1.72 -4.22 -3.74
N ALA A 122 1.85 -3.34 -2.75
CA ALA A 122 0.77 -2.93 -1.87
C ALA A 122 0.48 -1.44 -2.06
N LEU A 123 -0.76 -1.05 -1.84
CA LEU A 123 -1.15 0.36 -1.81
C LEU A 123 -0.54 1.00 -0.56
N GLU A 124 0.24 2.06 -0.70
CA GLU A 124 0.86 2.76 0.43
C GLU A 124 0.10 4.05 0.78
N ASN A 125 -0.31 4.81 -0.23
CA ASN A 125 -0.92 6.11 -0.03
C ASN A 125 -1.92 6.44 -1.15
N VAL A 126 -2.88 7.32 -0.83
CA VAL A 126 -3.84 7.87 -1.79
C VAL A 126 -3.82 9.38 -1.68
N PRO A 127 -2.87 10.07 -2.35
CA PRO A 127 -2.78 11.53 -2.32
C PRO A 127 -4.08 12.16 -2.84
N GLY A 128 -4.63 13.10 -2.08
CA GLY A 128 -5.85 13.83 -2.47
C GLY A 128 -7.16 13.08 -2.22
N ALA A 129 -7.15 11.92 -1.59
CA ALA A 129 -8.38 11.32 -1.08
C ALA A 129 -8.86 12.11 0.14
N GLU A 130 -9.82 13.02 -0.09
CA GLU A 130 -10.48 13.71 1.01
C GLU A 130 -11.13 12.67 1.94
N HIS A 131 -10.86 12.75 3.23
CA HIS A 131 -11.41 11.89 4.27
C HIS A 131 -10.98 10.41 4.25
N ALA A 132 -9.88 10.05 3.60
CA ALA A 132 -9.32 8.69 3.67
C ALA A 132 -7.85 8.74 4.08
N THR A 133 -7.48 7.96 5.09
CA THR A 133 -6.11 7.83 5.59
C THR A 133 -5.61 6.42 5.31
N THR A 134 -4.38 6.31 4.83
CA THR A 134 -3.74 5.00 4.65
C THR A 134 -3.11 4.58 5.98
N SER A 135 -3.32 3.37 6.40
CA SER A 135 -2.86 2.85 7.70
C SER A 135 -2.30 1.44 7.57
N GLY A 136 -1.19 1.20 8.24
CA GLY A 136 -0.55 -0.12 8.32
C GLY A 136 0.41 -0.44 7.17
N PRO A 137 1.28 -1.45 7.36
CA PRO A 137 2.32 -1.83 6.39
C PRO A 137 1.76 -2.45 5.10
N GLU A 138 0.48 -2.85 5.11
CA GLU A 138 -0.19 -3.44 3.95
C GLU A 138 -1.03 -2.43 3.15
N GLY A 139 -0.95 -1.13 3.50
CA GLY A 139 -1.60 -0.06 2.75
C GLY A 139 -3.13 -0.14 2.76
N THR A 140 -3.73 -0.28 3.94
CA THR A 140 -5.19 -0.22 4.08
C THR A 140 -5.67 1.22 3.98
N VAL A 141 -6.52 1.53 2.99
CA VAL A 141 -7.23 2.81 2.91
C VAL A 141 -8.42 2.77 3.85
N ARG A 142 -8.42 3.66 4.82
CA ARG A 142 -9.51 3.82 5.79
C ARG A 142 -10.18 5.16 5.61
N GLN A 143 -11.49 5.15 5.68
CA GLN A 143 -12.27 6.37 5.81
C GLN A 143 -12.01 7.03 7.17
N ASP A 144 -11.89 8.36 7.19
CA ASP A 144 -11.78 9.12 8.43
C ASP A 144 -13.02 8.94 9.30
N SER A 145 -12.84 9.17 10.61
CA SER A 145 -13.92 9.00 11.57
C SER A 145 -15.02 10.04 11.34
N ASP A 146 -16.24 9.60 11.08
CA ASP A 146 -17.43 10.46 11.05
C ASP A 146 -17.90 10.92 12.44
N ALA A 147 -17.16 10.57 13.51
CA ALA A 147 -17.52 10.92 14.88
C ALA A 147 -17.65 12.44 15.05
N GLY A 148 -16.75 13.21 14.46
CA GLY A 148 -16.80 14.68 14.49
C GLY A 148 -18.07 15.22 13.82
N LYS A 149 -18.46 14.70 12.66
CA LYS A 149 -19.69 15.09 11.97
C LYS A 149 -20.95 14.74 12.78
N LYS A 150 -20.94 13.60 13.46
CA LYS A 150 -22.06 13.19 14.32
C LYS A 150 -22.22 14.09 15.54
N VAL A 151 -21.10 14.48 16.16
CA VAL A 151 -21.09 15.45 17.26
C VAL A 151 -21.53 16.83 16.78
N GLU A 152 -21.04 17.28 15.63
CA GLU A 152 -21.44 18.55 15.03
C GLU A 152 -22.94 18.59 14.71
N THR A 153 -23.50 17.52 14.16
CA THR A 153 -24.93 17.41 13.88
C THR A 153 -25.72 17.46 15.17
N ALA A 154 -25.33 16.74 16.20
CA ALA A 154 -25.98 16.79 17.52
C ALA A 154 -25.92 18.18 18.12
N ALA A 155 -24.77 18.87 18.04
CA ALA A 155 -24.60 20.24 18.56
C ALA A 155 -25.45 21.26 17.78
N LYS A 156 -25.51 21.19 16.46
CA LYS A 156 -26.35 22.04 15.62
C LYS A 156 -27.83 21.85 15.94
N THR A 157 -28.28 20.62 16.08
CA THR A 157 -29.68 20.29 16.40
C THR A 157 -30.04 20.73 17.82
N ALA A 158 -29.13 20.59 18.78
CA ALA A 158 -29.29 21.09 20.14
C ALA A 158 -29.41 22.63 20.15
N GLY A 159 -28.55 23.33 19.41
CA GLY A 159 -28.60 24.78 19.27
C GLY A 159 -29.93 25.28 18.68
N THR A 160 -30.40 24.64 17.61
CA THR A 160 -31.69 24.95 16.99
C THR A 160 -32.84 24.68 17.95
N GLY A 161 -32.84 23.54 18.66
CA GLY A 161 -33.84 23.25 19.67
C GLY A 161 -33.86 24.24 20.83
N ALA A 162 -32.68 24.64 21.29
CA ALA A 162 -32.55 25.69 22.33
C ALA A 162 -33.13 27.06 21.90
N ALA A 163 -32.84 27.46 20.65
CA ALA A 163 -33.37 28.74 20.13
C ALA A 163 -34.88 28.73 20.03
N ILE A 164 -35.49 27.66 19.49
CA ILE A 164 -36.95 27.57 19.39
C ILE A 164 -37.58 27.49 20.80
N GLY A 165 -37.04 26.66 21.69
CA GLY A 165 -37.54 26.52 23.05
C GLY A 165 -37.41 27.84 23.86
N GLY A 166 -36.32 28.60 23.63
CA GLY A 166 -36.09 29.88 24.27
C GLY A 166 -37.10 30.95 23.90
N ILE A 167 -37.60 30.92 22.68
CA ILE A 167 -38.64 31.88 22.21
C ILE A 167 -39.98 31.59 22.88
N THR A 168 -40.28 30.33 23.15
CA THR A 168 -41.59 29.93 23.69
C THR A 168 -41.69 30.05 25.22
N ASP A 169 -40.65 29.66 25.94
CA ASP A 169 -40.73 29.50 27.41
C ASP A 169 -39.44 29.96 28.12
N GLY A 170 -38.68 30.82 27.45
CA GLY A 170 -37.46 31.45 27.97
C GLY A 170 -36.40 30.43 28.36
N TRP A 171 -35.73 30.61 29.49
CA TRP A 171 -34.61 29.77 29.93
C TRP A 171 -34.97 28.28 30.08
N LYS A 172 -36.17 28.00 30.63
CA LYS A 172 -36.65 26.62 30.81
C LYS A 172 -36.93 25.95 29.46
N GLY A 173 -37.58 26.66 28.54
CA GLY A 173 -37.83 26.17 27.19
C GLY A 173 -36.54 25.95 26.38
N ALA A 174 -35.55 26.83 26.54
CA ALA A 174 -34.25 26.66 25.91
C ALA A 174 -33.56 25.36 26.39
N GLY A 175 -33.57 25.08 27.69
CA GLY A 175 -32.98 23.87 28.25
C GLY A 175 -33.64 22.58 27.78
N ILE A 176 -34.98 22.54 27.74
CA ILE A 176 -35.76 21.41 27.26
C ILE A 176 -35.57 21.23 25.75
N GLY A 177 -35.62 22.32 24.98
CA GLY A 177 -35.42 22.27 23.53
C GLY A 177 -34.02 21.86 23.14
N ALA A 178 -32.98 22.27 23.87
CA ALA A 178 -31.62 21.79 23.67
C ALA A 178 -31.49 20.29 23.96
N GLY A 179 -32.10 19.81 25.04
CA GLY A 179 -32.07 18.39 25.40
C GLY A 179 -32.75 17.48 24.36
N ILE A 180 -33.94 17.91 23.90
CA ILE A 180 -34.64 17.18 22.82
C ILE A 180 -33.85 17.26 21.50
N GLY A 181 -33.33 18.43 21.13
CA GLY A 181 -32.55 18.64 19.93
C GLY A 181 -31.27 17.81 19.93
N ALA A 182 -30.56 17.75 21.05
CA ALA A 182 -29.38 16.89 21.21
C ALA A 182 -29.73 15.41 21.09
N GLY A 183 -30.81 14.97 21.71
CA GLY A 183 -31.29 13.57 21.64
C GLY A 183 -31.64 13.16 20.21
N VAL A 184 -32.40 14.00 19.49
CA VAL A 184 -32.76 13.75 18.07
C VAL A 184 -31.52 13.78 17.19
N GLY A 185 -30.61 14.76 17.37
CA GLY A 185 -29.38 14.84 16.60
C GLY A 185 -28.48 13.65 16.82
N ALA A 186 -28.35 13.16 18.06
CA ALA A 186 -27.60 11.96 18.38
C ALA A 186 -28.23 10.72 17.74
N ALA A 187 -29.58 10.57 17.81
CA ALA A 187 -30.29 9.46 17.16
C ALA A 187 -30.07 9.46 15.65
N ILE A 188 -30.22 10.60 15.00
CA ILE A 188 -29.94 10.73 13.55
C ILE A 188 -28.49 10.37 13.27
N GLY A 189 -27.51 10.88 14.04
CA GLY A 189 -26.10 10.56 13.90
C GLY A 189 -25.79 9.08 14.06
N MET A 190 -26.52 8.35 14.94
CA MET A 190 -26.38 6.90 15.11
C MET A 190 -27.02 6.11 13.97
N LEU A 191 -28.11 6.61 13.38
CA LEU A 191 -28.82 5.96 12.28
C LEU A 191 -28.12 6.19 10.93
N THR A 192 -27.30 7.24 10.79
CA THR A 192 -26.55 7.47 9.57
C THR A 192 -25.40 6.48 9.42
N ARG A 193 -25.36 5.82 8.29
CA ARG A 193 -24.27 4.89 7.93
C ARG A 193 -22.97 5.68 7.79
N GLY A 194 -21.84 5.11 8.22
CA GLY A 194 -20.51 5.67 7.97
C GLY A 194 -20.26 5.87 6.49
N SER A 195 -19.46 6.85 6.15
CA SER A 195 -19.09 7.15 4.75
C SER A 195 -18.31 6.00 4.14
N ASP A 196 -18.64 5.65 2.89
CA ASP A 196 -17.90 4.66 2.12
C ASP A 196 -16.63 5.30 1.52
N VAL A 197 -15.56 4.51 1.35
CA VAL A 197 -14.40 4.92 0.55
C VAL A 197 -14.81 4.89 -0.93
N ARG A 198 -14.54 5.98 -1.64
CA ARG A 198 -14.75 6.07 -3.07
C ARG A 198 -13.52 6.68 -3.74
N LEU A 199 -12.95 5.94 -4.65
CA LEU A 199 -11.82 6.34 -5.48
C LEU A 199 -12.33 6.49 -6.92
N GLU A 200 -12.24 7.68 -7.47
CA GLU A 200 -12.67 7.96 -8.83
C GLU A 200 -11.61 7.56 -9.86
N PRO A 201 -11.99 7.34 -11.12
CA PRO A 201 -11.01 7.20 -12.19
C PRO A 201 -10.10 8.43 -12.25
N GLY A 202 -8.80 8.22 -12.45
CA GLY A 202 -7.81 9.30 -12.41
C GLY A 202 -7.26 9.61 -11.02
N THR A 203 -7.84 9.05 -9.95
CA THR A 203 -7.26 9.21 -8.61
C THR A 203 -5.82 8.72 -8.59
N SER A 204 -4.93 9.58 -8.09
CA SER A 204 -3.54 9.20 -7.85
C SER A 204 -3.45 8.28 -6.64
N VAL A 205 -2.73 7.20 -6.78
CA VAL A 205 -2.42 6.25 -5.71
C VAL A 205 -0.93 5.95 -5.74
N GLU A 206 -0.36 5.68 -4.60
CA GLU A 206 1.05 5.32 -4.47
C GLU A 206 1.15 3.86 -4.06
N MET A 207 1.86 3.08 -4.87
CA MET A 207 2.14 1.67 -4.63
C MET A 207 3.58 1.53 -4.13
N VAL A 208 3.79 0.68 -3.15
CA VAL A 208 5.12 0.24 -2.71
C VAL A 208 5.37 -1.19 -3.14
N ILE A 209 6.55 -1.45 -3.67
CA ILE A 209 7.01 -2.80 -4.04
C ILE A 209 7.53 -3.48 -2.77
N GLN A 210 6.97 -4.64 -2.44
CA GLN A 210 7.23 -5.29 -1.15
C GLN A 210 8.51 -6.14 -1.12
N ARG A 211 9.00 -6.56 -2.28
CA ARG A 211 10.25 -7.34 -2.41
C ARG A 211 10.92 -7.07 -3.74
N ASP A 212 12.21 -7.37 -3.81
CA ASP A 212 13.00 -7.20 -5.02
C ASP A 212 12.39 -7.94 -6.22
N VAL A 213 12.32 -7.26 -7.35
CA VAL A 213 11.80 -7.80 -8.61
C VAL A 213 12.88 -7.69 -9.68
N THR A 214 13.32 -8.82 -10.21
CA THR A 214 14.30 -8.87 -11.30
C THR A 214 13.60 -8.72 -12.63
N LEU A 215 14.03 -7.72 -13.41
CA LEU A 215 13.56 -7.45 -14.76
C LEU A 215 14.56 -7.96 -15.79
N ASP A 216 14.07 -8.42 -16.93
CA ASP A 216 14.93 -8.73 -18.07
C ASP A 216 15.25 -7.44 -18.83
N ALA A 217 16.46 -6.93 -18.65
CA ALA A 217 16.90 -5.66 -19.27
C ALA A 217 16.80 -5.68 -20.81
N SER A 218 16.89 -6.86 -21.43
CA SER A 218 16.75 -6.99 -22.90
C SER A 218 15.33 -6.71 -23.40
N ARG A 219 14.36 -6.74 -22.52
CA ARG A 219 12.93 -6.51 -22.82
C ARG A 219 12.42 -5.15 -22.39
N LEU A 220 13.28 -4.32 -21.82
CA LEU A 220 12.90 -2.96 -21.37
C LEU A 220 13.08 -1.90 -22.46
N GLN A 221 13.66 -2.29 -23.61
CA GLN A 221 13.89 -1.40 -24.76
C GLN A 221 12.67 -1.36 -25.69
#